data_c64d534e628d642fa077207ffceb98d3
#
_entry.id   c64d534e628d642fa077207ffceb98d3
#
_cell.length_a   1.000
_cell.length_b   1.000
_cell.length_c   1.000
_cell.angle_alpha   90.00
_cell.angle_beta   90.00
_cell.angle_gamma   90.00
#
_symmetry.space_group_name_H-M   'P 1'
#
loop_
_entity.id
_entity.type
_entity.pdbx_description
1 polymer ?
#
loop_
_entity_poly.entity_id
_entity_poly.type
_entity_poly.pdbx_seq_one_letter_code
_entity_poly.pdbx_strand_id
1 'polypeptide(L)'
;MKKDIIVYGRDRGVQNFLKDFFKDRKDYSARFIQNRNILKKELGEKPAALLIDSPDGLQETEDLNITIPVIALISREVTKGIRSVIKSDVECYLLSPFLKDELESKLKVVTRGKSWLESLYMKGKNLHVIVELSYLFSSTLNPREVLFLVVKKLAEIIKANRCSILSINPDNRRYAEVISTFEDPDIVDLKIDLQKYPEIRKALTSKKTIIIKDAQKDPLMKDVREIIAPIGIRSIVVIPVIFRDEVIGTLLLRTSRKRRSFTKREIDLCIALANASANALYNALLHEKLSREKTRLERFAITDYLTGIYNIRYFYNRIEEEFSRAVRYRLPLSCIMFDIDHFKKVNDNFGHRVGDIILREFAQLVKMHSRRSDVFARYGGEEFILLLPQTQVKGAVAEAERIKIAVKEHQFNAIRKKIDIAVSIGIACRPHKKIKNYDDLINLADNAMFAAKKKGRDRIVVIPS
;
A
#
# COMPACT_ATOMS: atom_id res chain seq x y z
N MET A 1 29.12 2.46 -31.05
CA MET A 1 29.93 2.87 -29.88
C MET A 1 29.19 2.45 -28.62
N LYS A 2 29.86 1.83 -27.64
CA LYS A 2 29.26 1.51 -26.34
C LYS A 2 28.97 2.81 -25.59
N LYS A 3 27.80 2.90 -24.93
CA LYS A 3 27.48 4.04 -24.08
C LYS A 3 28.15 3.86 -22.73
N ASP A 4 28.89 4.85 -22.30
CA ASP A 4 29.63 4.82 -21.06
C ASP A 4 28.75 5.25 -19.88
N ILE A 5 28.68 4.40 -18.86
CA ILE A 5 27.86 4.59 -17.67
C ILE A 5 28.78 4.63 -16.44
N ILE A 6 28.58 5.64 -15.59
CA ILE A 6 29.25 5.68 -14.31
C ILE A 6 28.29 5.13 -13.24
N VAL A 7 28.81 4.27 -12.36
CA VAL A 7 28.13 3.78 -11.18
C VAL A 7 28.85 4.33 -9.95
N TYR A 8 28.16 5.17 -9.17
CA TYR A 8 28.71 5.78 -7.95
C TYR A 8 28.01 5.27 -6.72
N GLY A 9 28.79 4.82 -5.74
CA GLY A 9 28.29 4.42 -4.44
C GLY A 9 29.05 3.23 -3.83
N ARG A 10 28.52 2.71 -2.71
CA ARG A 10 29.21 1.71 -1.86
C ARG A 10 28.34 0.53 -1.49
N ASP A 11 27.09 0.46 -1.94
CA ASP A 11 26.20 -0.66 -1.66
C ASP A 11 26.66 -1.92 -2.40
N ARG A 12 27.20 -2.88 -1.64
CA ARG A 12 27.76 -4.13 -2.20
C ARG A 12 26.73 -4.96 -2.95
N GLY A 13 25.47 -5.00 -2.48
CA GLY A 13 24.41 -5.76 -3.09
C GLY A 13 24.03 -5.20 -4.46
N VAL A 14 23.80 -3.89 -4.53
CA VAL A 14 23.48 -3.17 -5.76
C VAL A 14 24.66 -3.23 -6.74
N GLN A 15 25.90 -3.04 -6.27
CA GLN A 15 27.08 -3.11 -7.14
C GLN A 15 27.30 -4.48 -7.75
N ASN A 16 27.10 -5.56 -6.99
CA ASN A 16 27.23 -6.92 -7.52
C ASN A 16 26.15 -7.20 -8.59
N PHE A 17 24.92 -6.78 -8.34
CA PHE A 17 23.83 -6.86 -9.33
C PHE A 17 24.18 -6.08 -10.61
N LEU A 18 24.70 -4.85 -10.49
CA LEU A 18 25.08 -4.02 -11.63
C LEU A 18 26.26 -4.59 -12.39
N LYS A 19 27.27 -5.14 -11.71
CA LYS A 19 28.40 -5.82 -12.37
C LYS A 19 27.91 -7.00 -13.21
N ASP A 20 27.01 -7.83 -12.66
CA ASP A 20 26.40 -8.94 -13.40
C ASP A 20 25.53 -8.44 -14.55
N PHE A 21 24.76 -7.37 -14.35
CA PHE A 21 23.94 -6.78 -15.38
C PHE A 21 24.75 -6.28 -16.58
N PHE A 22 25.88 -5.57 -16.35
CA PHE A 22 26.69 -4.97 -17.42
C PHE A 22 27.67 -5.96 -18.07
N LYS A 23 27.98 -7.10 -17.47
CA LYS A 23 28.95 -8.09 -17.92
C LYS A 23 28.69 -8.57 -19.35
N ASP A 24 27.43 -8.86 -19.66
CA ASP A 24 27.03 -9.46 -20.94
C ASP A 24 26.43 -8.45 -21.93
N ARG A 25 26.51 -7.14 -21.62
CA ARG A 25 25.91 -6.10 -22.47
C ARG A 25 26.89 -5.53 -23.48
N LYS A 26 26.48 -5.59 -24.78
CA LYS A 26 27.28 -5.04 -25.89
C LYS A 26 27.09 -3.53 -26.06
N ASP A 27 25.97 -2.98 -25.57
CA ASP A 27 25.54 -1.59 -25.80
C ASP A 27 26.05 -0.61 -24.75
N TYR A 28 26.50 -1.11 -23.60
CA TYR A 28 26.95 -0.30 -22.47
C TYR A 28 28.32 -0.72 -21.97
N SER A 29 29.10 0.27 -21.47
CA SER A 29 30.26 0.06 -20.61
C SER A 29 30.01 0.71 -19.26
N ALA A 30 30.38 0.05 -18.14
CA ALA A 30 30.16 0.60 -16.81
C ALA A 30 31.46 0.75 -16.06
N ARG A 31 31.67 1.93 -15.45
CA ARG A 31 32.78 2.23 -14.56
C ARG A 31 32.25 2.42 -13.14
N PHE A 32 32.81 1.68 -12.17
CA PHE A 32 32.39 1.69 -10.79
C PHE A 32 33.31 2.57 -9.96
N ILE A 33 32.76 3.62 -9.33
CA ILE A 33 33.48 4.64 -8.59
C ILE A 33 32.94 4.73 -7.17
N GLN A 34 33.85 4.79 -6.18
CA GLN A 34 33.50 4.94 -4.77
C GLN A 34 34.07 6.23 -4.15
N ASN A 35 34.93 6.93 -4.88
CA ASN A 35 35.58 8.15 -4.41
C ASN A 35 35.04 9.37 -5.16
N ARG A 36 34.58 10.36 -4.40
CA ARG A 36 33.98 11.59 -4.92
C ARG A 36 34.93 12.40 -5.83
N ASN A 37 36.23 12.45 -5.49
CA ASN A 37 37.19 13.19 -6.30
C ASN A 37 37.40 12.57 -7.67
N ILE A 38 37.40 11.22 -7.72
CA ILE A 38 37.47 10.48 -8.99
C ILE A 38 36.19 10.70 -9.77
N LEU A 39 35.00 10.66 -9.13
CA LEU A 39 33.72 10.94 -9.76
C LEU A 39 33.73 12.32 -10.44
N LYS A 40 34.20 13.37 -9.75
CA LYS A 40 34.27 14.72 -10.28
C LYS A 40 35.13 14.80 -11.55
N LYS A 41 36.23 14.06 -11.59
CA LYS A 41 37.13 13.99 -12.78
C LYS A 41 36.42 13.26 -13.94
N GLU A 42 35.84 12.11 -13.66
CA GLU A 42 35.20 11.25 -14.67
C GLU A 42 33.92 11.88 -15.29
N LEU A 43 33.18 12.69 -14.51
CA LEU A 43 32.05 13.47 -15.03
C LEU A 43 32.46 14.46 -16.14
N GLY A 44 33.72 14.93 -16.15
CA GLY A 44 34.29 15.78 -17.20
C GLY A 44 34.37 15.11 -18.57
N GLU A 45 34.40 13.79 -18.62
CA GLU A 45 34.39 13.00 -19.87
C GLU A 45 32.99 12.84 -20.49
N LYS A 46 31.97 13.44 -19.90
CA LYS A 46 30.56 13.43 -20.34
C LYS A 46 30.02 12.02 -20.61
N PRO A 47 30.00 11.14 -19.60
CA PRO A 47 29.39 9.81 -19.72
C PRO A 47 27.91 9.91 -20.10
N ALA A 48 27.35 8.81 -20.61
CA ALA A 48 25.97 8.77 -21.08
C ALA A 48 24.93 8.85 -19.94
N ALA A 49 25.27 8.35 -18.75
CA ALA A 49 24.46 8.47 -17.55
C ALA A 49 25.29 8.18 -16.27
N LEU A 50 24.79 8.65 -15.12
CA LEU A 50 25.30 8.35 -13.78
C LEU A 50 24.25 7.55 -13.02
N LEU A 51 24.62 6.38 -12.48
CA LEU A 51 23.82 5.62 -11.53
C LEU A 51 24.36 5.85 -10.12
N ILE A 52 23.49 6.17 -9.16
CA ILE A 52 23.86 6.37 -7.77
C ILE A 52 23.14 5.31 -6.93
N ASP A 53 23.91 4.48 -6.19
CA ASP A 53 23.40 3.26 -5.56
C ASP A 53 22.87 3.46 -4.13
N SER A 54 22.90 4.69 -3.60
CA SER A 54 22.46 4.97 -2.22
C SER A 54 22.02 6.43 -2.01
N PRO A 55 21.18 6.68 -1.00
CA PRO A 55 20.80 8.04 -0.60
C PRO A 55 21.99 8.90 -0.16
N ASP A 56 22.99 8.30 0.49
CA ASP A 56 24.21 9.00 0.91
C ASP A 56 25.03 9.44 -0.31
N GLY A 57 25.10 8.61 -1.34
CA GLY A 57 25.71 8.95 -2.61
C GLY A 57 25.04 10.14 -3.30
N LEU A 58 23.71 10.28 -3.16
CA LEU A 58 22.99 11.44 -3.68
C LEU A 58 23.39 12.72 -2.94
N GLN A 59 23.45 12.70 -1.60
CA GLN A 59 23.88 13.83 -0.80
C GLN A 59 25.32 14.24 -1.11
N GLU A 60 26.22 13.26 -1.28
CA GLU A 60 27.61 13.51 -1.66
C GLU A 60 27.75 14.19 -3.05
N THR A 61 26.71 14.12 -3.89
CA THR A 61 26.72 14.67 -5.25
C THR A 61 25.94 15.99 -5.41
N GLU A 62 25.22 16.45 -4.39
CA GLU A 62 24.39 17.67 -4.45
C GLU A 62 25.13 18.94 -4.89
N ASP A 63 26.39 19.10 -4.48
CA ASP A 63 27.22 20.30 -4.86
C ASP A 63 27.94 20.12 -6.20
N LEU A 64 27.81 18.96 -6.85
CA LEU A 64 28.41 18.70 -8.15
C LEU A 64 27.46 19.21 -9.23
N ASN A 65 27.94 20.10 -10.09
CA ASN A 65 27.16 20.56 -11.24
C ASN A 65 27.07 19.43 -12.30
N ILE A 66 26.17 18.46 -12.06
CA ILE A 66 26.01 17.28 -12.89
C ILE A 66 25.14 17.66 -14.10
N THR A 67 25.70 17.62 -15.28
CA THR A 67 25.03 17.95 -16.56
C THR A 67 24.58 16.73 -17.34
N ILE A 68 24.82 15.54 -16.81
CA ILE A 68 24.44 14.25 -17.42
C ILE A 68 23.25 13.66 -16.67
N PRO A 69 22.45 12.80 -17.31
CA PRO A 69 21.33 12.15 -16.66
C PRO A 69 21.73 11.29 -15.45
N VAL A 70 20.95 11.42 -14.36
CA VAL A 70 21.19 10.67 -13.11
C VAL A 70 20.04 9.70 -12.85
N ILE A 71 20.37 8.44 -12.56
CA ILE A 71 19.45 7.40 -12.11
C ILE A 71 19.80 7.05 -10.66
N ALA A 72 18.88 7.29 -9.73
CA ALA A 72 19.05 6.89 -8.33
C ALA A 72 18.50 5.48 -8.08
N LEU A 73 19.28 4.63 -7.42
CA LEU A 73 18.91 3.28 -7.02
C LEU A 73 18.71 3.26 -5.49
N ILE A 74 17.48 3.08 -5.01
CA ILE A 74 17.12 3.31 -3.61
C ILE A 74 16.48 2.07 -3.01
N SER A 75 16.83 1.73 -1.76
CA SER A 75 16.15 0.68 -1.01
C SER A 75 14.75 1.13 -0.58
N ARG A 76 13.76 0.22 -0.67
CA ARG A 76 12.38 0.45 -0.21
C ARG A 76 12.27 0.69 1.30
N GLU A 77 13.25 0.23 2.06
CA GLU A 77 13.22 0.32 3.53
C GLU A 77 13.62 1.71 4.08
N VAL A 78 14.09 2.61 3.22
CA VAL A 78 14.63 3.91 3.65
C VAL A 78 13.71 5.06 3.21
N THR A 79 12.72 5.38 4.04
CA THR A 79 11.83 6.55 3.84
C THR A 79 12.61 7.87 3.66
N LYS A 80 13.79 8.00 4.28
CA LYS A 80 14.71 9.14 4.09
C LYS A 80 15.29 9.21 2.67
N GLY A 81 15.52 8.05 2.04
CA GLY A 81 16.10 7.99 0.68
C GLY A 81 15.16 8.54 -0.39
N ILE A 82 13.87 8.28 -0.27
CA ILE A 82 12.85 8.82 -1.20
C ILE A 82 12.76 10.35 -1.06
N ARG A 83 12.85 10.88 0.15
CA ARG A 83 12.86 12.33 0.39
C ARG A 83 14.08 13.05 -0.20
N SER A 84 15.26 12.42 -0.16
CA SER A 84 16.46 13.02 -0.75
C SER A 84 16.39 13.05 -2.28
N VAL A 85 15.83 12.00 -2.91
CA VAL A 85 15.62 11.98 -4.37
C VAL A 85 14.62 13.04 -4.83
N ILE A 86 13.54 13.23 -4.06
CA ILE A 86 12.53 14.25 -4.37
C ILE A 86 13.11 15.67 -4.36
N LYS A 87 14.15 15.91 -3.55
CA LYS A 87 14.82 17.21 -3.45
C LYS A 87 15.99 17.37 -4.42
N SER A 88 16.49 16.30 -5.01
CA SER A 88 17.64 16.29 -5.90
C SER A 88 17.24 16.36 -7.38
N ASP A 89 18.13 16.88 -8.24
CA ASP A 89 17.98 16.94 -9.71
C ASP A 89 18.27 15.57 -10.35
N VAL A 90 17.45 14.55 -10.01
CA VAL A 90 17.56 13.18 -10.53
C VAL A 90 16.53 12.98 -11.64
N GLU A 91 16.93 12.51 -12.81
CA GLU A 91 16.01 12.26 -13.92
C GLU A 91 15.06 11.09 -13.67
N CYS A 92 15.54 10.04 -13.01
CA CYS A 92 14.68 8.94 -12.60
C CYS A 92 15.30 8.13 -11.44
N TYR A 93 14.48 7.30 -10.81
CA TYR A 93 14.95 6.39 -9.77
C TYR A 93 14.37 4.98 -9.93
N LEU A 94 15.01 4.01 -9.28
CA LEU A 94 14.55 2.62 -9.15
C LEU A 94 14.57 2.22 -7.67
N LEU A 95 13.50 1.55 -7.24
CA LEU A 95 13.39 1.03 -5.88
C LEU A 95 13.88 -0.42 -5.81
N SER A 96 14.90 -0.66 -5.01
CA SER A 96 15.42 -2.03 -4.77
C SER A 96 14.44 -2.83 -3.88
N PRO A 97 14.17 -4.12 -4.17
CA PRO A 97 14.71 -4.88 -5.29
C PRO A 97 14.05 -4.52 -6.62
N PHE A 98 14.83 -4.37 -7.70
CA PHE A 98 14.38 -4.09 -9.06
C PHE A 98 14.86 -5.19 -10.04
N LEU A 99 14.14 -5.35 -11.16
CA LEU A 99 14.45 -6.34 -12.18
C LEU A 99 15.47 -5.82 -13.20
N LYS A 100 16.20 -6.75 -13.85
CA LYS A 100 17.14 -6.41 -14.94
C LYS A 100 16.47 -5.64 -16.08
N ASP A 101 15.21 -6.03 -16.41
CA ASP A 101 14.43 -5.38 -17.47
C ASP A 101 14.00 -3.96 -17.12
N GLU A 102 13.72 -3.69 -15.83
CA GLU A 102 13.41 -2.33 -15.36
C GLU A 102 14.63 -1.42 -15.49
N LEU A 103 15.80 -1.88 -15.05
CA LEU A 103 17.04 -1.13 -15.19
C LEU A 103 17.38 -0.89 -16.67
N GLU A 104 17.23 -1.91 -17.53
CA GLU A 104 17.46 -1.77 -18.97
C GLU A 104 16.53 -0.76 -19.62
N SER A 105 15.24 -0.81 -19.27
CA SER A 105 14.26 0.15 -19.74
C SER A 105 14.66 1.58 -19.35
N LYS A 106 15.01 1.83 -18.09
CA LYS A 106 15.46 3.15 -17.60
C LYS A 106 16.73 3.62 -18.31
N LEU A 107 17.73 2.77 -18.47
CA LEU A 107 18.97 3.10 -19.18
C LEU A 107 18.73 3.43 -20.64
N LYS A 108 17.92 2.65 -21.37
CA LYS A 108 17.54 2.96 -22.76
C LYS A 108 16.88 4.33 -22.85
N VAL A 109 16.05 4.64 -21.90
CA VAL A 109 15.33 5.88 -21.76
C VAL A 109 16.29 7.05 -21.62
N VAL A 110 17.01 7.05 -20.55
CA VAL A 110 17.89 8.14 -20.16
C VAL A 110 19.02 8.37 -21.18
N THR A 111 19.53 7.30 -21.79
CA THR A 111 20.62 7.41 -22.76
C THR A 111 20.20 7.65 -24.22
N ARG A 112 18.95 7.37 -24.60
CA ARG A 112 18.40 7.71 -25.94
C ARG A 112 17.82 9.12 -26.01
N GLY A 113 17.25 9.60 -24.90
CA GLY A 113 16.51 10.84 -24.85
C GLY A 113 17.32 12.07 -25.26
N LYS A 114 18.60 12.11 -24.94
CA LYS A 114 19.41 13.32 -25.13
C LYS A 114 19.60 13.70 -26.62
N SER A 115 19.84 12.74 -27.50
CA SER A 115 20.10 13.06 -28.94
C SER A 115 18.82 13.44 -29.72
N TRP A 116 17.67 12.88 -29.31
CA TRP A 116 16.39 13.19 -29.95
C TRP A 116 15.79 14.49 -29.38
N LEU A 117 15.93 14.72 -28.07
CA LEU A 117 15.54 15.94 -27.40
C LEU A 117 16.32 17.17 -27.91
N GLU A 118 17.62 17.06 -28.17
CA GLU A 118 18.43 18.14 -28.74
C GLU A 118 17.94 18.53 -30.14
N SER A 119 17.46 17.58 -30.95
CA SER A 119 16.87 17.89 -32.28
C SER A 119 15.52 18.59 -32.21
N LEU A 120 14.74 18.38 -31.11
CA LEU A 120 13.45 19.03 -30.86
C LEU A 120 13.59 20.39 -30.16
N TYR A 121 14.67 20.59 -29.40
CA TYR A 121 14.97 21.85 -28.69
C TYR A 121 15.01 23.06 -29.63
N MET A 122 15.36 22.83 -30.89
CA MET A 122 15.42 23.85 -31.92
C MET A 122 14.05 24.32 -32.47
N LYS A 123 12.94 23.65 -32.13
CA LYS A 123 11.58 23.97 -32.62
C LYS A 123 10.52 24.45 -31.64
N GLY A 124 10.81 24.53 -30.33
CA GLY A 124 9.84 25.10 -29.39
C GLY A 124 9.87 24.54 -27.97
N LYS A 125 10.17 25.39 -27.02
CA LYS A 125 10.31 25.05 -25.57
C LYS A 125 9.17 24.25 -24.92
N ASN A 126 7.97 24.23 -25.47
CA ASN A 126 6.82 23.55 -24.88
C ASN A 126 6.66 22.10 -25.36
N LEU A 127 7.10 21.79 -26.58
CA LEU A 127 7.02 20.43 -27.13
C LEU A 127 7.95 19.48 -26.38
N HIS A 128 9.09 19.99 -25.93
CA HIS A 128 10.07 19.28 -25.15
C HIS A 128 9.48 18.70 -23.86
N VAL A 129 8.74 19.50 -23.09
CA VAL A 129 8.13 19.07 -21.82
C VAL A 129 7.08 17.99 -22.03
N ILE A 130 6.25 18.14 -23.07
CA ILE A 130 5.20 17.14 -23.39
C ILE A 130 5.84 15.82 -23.79
N VAL A 131 6.91 15.86 -24.57
CA VAL A 131 7.62 14.67 -25.03
C VAL A 131 8.38 14.00 -23.88
N GLU A 132 9.07 14.78 -23.05
CA GLU A 132 9.76 14.29 -21.85
C GLU A 132 8.79 13.58 -20.89
N LEU A 133 7.62 14.18 -20.67
CA LEU A 133 6.59 13.58 -19.80
C LEU A 133 5.88 12.41 -20.47
N SER A 134 5.56 12.45 -21.76
CA SER A 134 4.99 11.31 -22.48
C SER A 134 5.92 10.10 -22.45
N TYR A 135 7.20 10.37 -22.43
CA TYR A 135 8.22 9.35 -22.29
C TYR A 135 8.33 8.79 -20.85
N LEU A 136 8.26 9.65 -19.84
CA LEU A 136 8.14 9.26 -18.43
C LEU A 136 6.86 8.42 -18.19
N PHE A 137 5.75 8.73 -18.86
CA PHE A 137 4.51 7.95 -18.80
C PHE A 137 4.65 6.51 -19.30
N SER A 138 5.56 6.28 -20.25
CA SER A 138 5.79 4.94 -20.80
C SER A 138 6.90 4.16 -20.06
N SER A 139 7.66 4.80 -19.18
CA SER A 139 8.90 4.26 -18.62
C SER A 139 8.79 3.74 -17.18
N THR A 140 7.69 4.00 -16.46
CA THR A 140 7.49 3.53 -15.08
C THR A 140 6.25 2.66 -14.95
N LEU A 141 6.39 1.55 -14.22
CA LEU A 141 5.30 0.64 -13.87
C LEU A 141 4.43 1.17 -12.71
N ASN A 142 4.89 2.24 -12.02
CA ASN A 142 4.14 2.83 -10.92
C ASN A 142 3.43 4.12 -11.36
N PRO A 143 2.12 4.07 -11.60
CA PRO A 143 1.37 5.24 -12.06
C PRO A 143 1.39 6.44 -11.10
N ARG A 144 1.51 6.22 -9.79
CA ARG A 144 1.57 7.31 -8.80
C ARG A 144 2.86 8.12 -8.93
N GLU A 145 3.98 7.46 -9.23
CA GLU A 145 5.26 8.13 -9.49
C GLU A 145 5.19 9.04 -10.72
N VAL A 146 4.54 8.56 -11.77
CA VAL A 146 4.29 9.36 -12.98
C VAL A 146 3.52 10.62 -12.64
N LEU A 147 2.44 10.49 -11.88
CA LEU A 147 1.59 11.63 -11.51
C LEU A 147 2.33 12.63 -10.63
N PHE A 148 3.20 12.16 -9.74
CA PHE A 148 4.06 13.03 -8.93
C PHE A 148 5.05 13.82 -9.80
N LEU A 149 5.72 13.17 -10.76
CA LEU A 149 6.63 13.83 -11.68
C LEU A 149 5.93 14.90 -12.53
N VAL A 150 4.69 14.62 -12.98
CA VAL A 150 3.86 15.61 -13.67
C VAL A 150 3.60 16.84 -12.80
N VAL A 151 3.15 16.61 -11.58
CA VAL A 151 2.82 17.69 -10.62
C VAL A 151 4.06 18.51 -10.30
N LYS A 152 5.19 17.87 -10.02
CA LYS A 152 6.48 18.51 -9.75
C LYS A 152 6.92 19.37 -10.93
N LYS A 153 6.97 18.80 -12.12
CA LYS A 153 7.43 19.49 -13.34
C LYS A 153 6.54 20.68 -13.71
N LEU A 154 5.21 20.52 -13.57
CA LEU A 154 4.27 21.62 -13.76
C LEU A 154 4.47 22.75 -12.76
N ALA A 155 4.62 22.42 -11.47
CA ALA A 155 4.83 23.41 -10.43
C ALA A 155 6.10 24.26 -10.69
N GLU A 156 7.20 23.60 -11.12
CA GLU A 156 8.46 24.24 -11.46
C GLU A 156 8.34 25.18 -12.67
N ILE A 157 7.78 24.67 -13.78
CA ILE A 157 7.67 25.44 -15.04
C ILE A 157 6.75 26.65 -14.88
N ILE A 158 5.60 26.44 -14.22
CA ILE A 158 4.58 27.47 -14.07
C ILE A 158 4.88 28.36 -12.85
N LYS A 159 5.80 27.94 -11.98
CA LYS A 159 6.07 28.58 -10.67
C LYS A 159 4.77 28.74 -9.89
N ALA A 160 3.95 27.68 -9.86
CA ALA A 160 2.74 27.60 -9.04
C ALA A 160 3.14 27.36 -7.58
N ASN A 161 2.41 27.93 -6.64
CA ASN A 161 2.65 27.68 -5.22
C ASN A 161 2.11 26.31 -4.82
N ARG A 162 1.04 25.88 -5.48
CA ARG A 162 0.37 24.62 -5.20
C ARG A 162 -0.07 23.95 -6.50
N CYS A 163 0.28 22.68 -6.63
CA CYS A 163 -0.10 21.85 -7.77
C CYS A 163 -0.46 20.45 -7.26
N SER A 164 -1.66 19.98 -7.57
CA SER A 164 -2.14 18.68 -7.08
C SER A 164 -2.96 17.96 -8.14
N ILE A 165 -2.87 16.63 -8.16
CA ILE A 165 -3.78 15.77 -8.91
C ILE A 165 -4.74 15.12 -7.91
N LEU A 166 -6.01 15.26 -8.18
CA LEU A 166 -7.10 14.69 -7.39
C LEU A 166 -7.80 13.61 -8.21
N SER A 167 -8.09 12.48 -7.58
CA SER A 167 -9.01 11.48 -8.15
C SER A 167 -10.43 11.71 -7.64
N ILE A 168 -11.39 11.28 -8.43
CA ILE A 168 -12.80 11.40 -8.10
C ILE A 168 -13.45 10.06 -8.32
N ASN A 169 -14.12 9.58 -7.28
CA ASN A 169 -14.93 8.38 -7.40
C ASN A 169 -16.22 8.74 -8.16
N PRO A 170 -16.50 8.11 -9.32
CA PRO A 170 -17.74 8.35 -10.08
C PRO A 170 -19.01 8.10 -9.26
N ASP A 171 -18.96 7.12 -8.35
CA ASP A 171 -20.11 6.71 -7.53
C ASP A 171 -20.33 7.62 -6.31
N ASN A 172 -19.30 8.35 -5.89
CA ASN A 172 -19.39 9.28 -4.76
C ASN A 172 -18.65 10.59 -5.05
N ARG A 173 -19.30 11.49 -5.76
CA ARG A 173 -18.78 12.81 -6.15
C ARG A 173 -18.76 13.85 -5.01
N ARG A 174 -19.04 13.45 -3.78
CA ARG A 174 -18.92 14.34 -2.62
C ARG A 174 -17.49 14.54 -2.19
N TYR A 175 -16.66 13.51 -2.34
CA TYR A 175 -15.26 13.53 -1.92
C TYR A 175 -14.34 13.33 -3.11
N ALA A 176 -13.19 14.00 -3.06
CA ALA A 176 -12.04 13.72 -3.91
C ALA A 176 -10.87 13.25 -3.05
N GLU A 177 -9.97 12.50 -3.64
CA GLU A 177 -8.78 11.97 -2.97
C GLU A 177 -7.53 12.57 -3.62
N VAL A 178 -6.62 13.10 -2.82
CA VAL A 178 -5.35 13.65 -3.28
C VAL A 178 -4.44 12.47 -3.65
N ILE A 179 -4.18 12.29 -4.94
CA ILE A 179 -3.29 11.24 -5.43
C ILE A 179 -1.83 11.70 -5.39
N SER A 180 -1.61 12.98 -5.70
CA SER A 180 -0.27 13.56 -5.70
C SER A 180 -0.34 15.07 -5.52
N THR A 181 0.60 15.63 -4.76
CA THR A 181 0.75 17.07 -4.57
C THR A 181 2.21 17.48 -4.54
N PHE A 182 2.50 18.70 -4.99
CA PHE A 182 3.85 19.25 -4.99
C PHE A 182 4.26 19.80 -3.62
N GLU A 183 3.29 20.27 -2.82
CA GLU A 183 3.56 20.93 -1.54
C GLU A 183 4.11 19.98 -0.48
N ASP A 184 3.56 18.78 -0.43
CA ASP A 184 3.96 17.74 0.52
C ASP A 184 3.79 16.36 -0.13
N PRO A 185 4.88 15.74 -0.58
CA PRO A 185 4.85 14.42 -1.21
C PRO A 185 4.32 13.31 -0.30
N ASP A 186 4.35 13.51 1.01
CA ASP A 186 3.85 12.54 1.99
C ASP A 186 2.32 12.59 2.16
N ILE A 187 1.66 13.62 1.61
CA ILE A 187 0.19 13.68 1.56
C ILE A 187 -0.30 12.75 0.46
N VAL A 188 -0.65 11.54 0.83
CA VAL A 188 -1.31 10.54 0.00
C VAL A 188 -2.63 10.15 0.64
N ASP A 189 -3.63 9.87 -0.22
CA ASP A 189 -4.95 9.36 0.19
C ASP A 189 -5.76 10.33 1.08
N LEU A 190 -5.38 11.63 1.10
CA LEU A 190 -6.12 12.66 1.80
C LEU A 190 -7.47 12.91 1.10
N LYS A 191 -8.57 12.63 1.79
CA LYS A 191 -9.92 12.92 1.31
C LYS A 191 -10.31 14.36 1.59
N ILE A 192 -10.77 15.05 0.54
CA ILE A 192 -11.28 16.41 0.63
C ILE A 192 -12.78 16.45 0.32
N ASP A 193 -13.52 17.20 1.11
CA ASP A 193 -14.97 17.42 0.87
C ASP A 193 -15.16 18.48 -0.21
N LEU A 194 -15.65 18.07 -1.37
CA LEU A 194 -15.85 18.94 -2.54
C LEU A 194 -16.90 20.03 -2.31
N GLN A 195 -17.67 20.00 -1.24
CA GLN A 195 -18.56 21.11 -0.89
C GLN A 195 -17.77 22.39 -0.62
N LYS A 196 -16.52 22.27 -0.12
CA LYS A 196 -15.60 23.37 0.15
C LYS A 196 -14.78 23.82 -1.06
N TYR A 197 -15.00 23.19 -2.24
CA TYR A 197 -14.22 23.43 -3.47
C TYR A 197 -15.14 23.66 -4.67
N PRO A 198 -15.84 24.81 -4.74
CA PRO A 198 -16.81 25.11 -5.78
C PRO A 198 -16.21 25.11 -7.19
N GLU A 199 -14.92 25.49 -7.32
CA GLU A 199 -14.17 25.48 -8.57
C GLU A 199 -13.98 24.06 -9.12
N ILE A 200 -13.73 23.09 -8.24
CA ILE A 200 -13.59 21.69 -8.64
C ILE A 200 -14.95 21.14 -9.06
N ARG A 201 -15.99 21.35 -8.26
CA ARG A 201 -17.36 20.92 -8.62
C ARG A 201 -17.79 21.44 -9.99
N LYS A 202 -17.51 22.73 -10.28
CA LYS A 202 -17.81 23.32 -11.57
C LYS A 202 -17.05 22.66 -12.72
N ALA A 203 -15.76 22.35 -12.53
CA ALA A 203 -14.96 21.61 -13.52
C ALA A 203 -15.52 20.21 -13.80
N LEU A 204 -15.93 19.48 -12.75
CA LEU A 204 -16.55 18.16 -12.85
C LEU A 204 -17.87 18.17 -13.61
N THR A 205 -18.73 19.15 -13.31
CA THR A 205 -20.07 19.23 -13.91
C THR A 205 -20.01 19.70 -15.36
N SER A 206 -19.17 20.71 -15.64
CA SER A 206 -19.04 21.27 -16.98
C SER A 206 -18.12 20.49 -17.91
N LYS A 207 -17.28 19.61 -17.37
CA LYS A 207 -16.16 18.94 -18.07
C LYS A 207 -15.22 19.93 -18.79
N LYS A 208 -15.17 21.17 -18.30
CA LYS A 208 -14.34 22.24 -18.87
C LYS A 208 -13.33 22.76 -17.86
N THR A 209 -12.22 23.27 -18.36
CA THR A 209 -11.23 23.98 -17.54
C THR A 209 -11.84 25.21 -16.90
N ILE A 210 -11.72 25.35 -15.59
CA ILE A 210 -12.16 26.50 -14.82
C ILE A 210 -10.95 27.37 -14.48
N ILE A 211 -11.05 28.65 -14.81
CA ILE A 211 -9.99 29.63 -14.60
C ILE A 211 -10.53 30.76 -13.73
N ILE A 212 -9.95 30.91 -12.54
CA ILE A 212 -10.26 31.97 -11.59
C ILE A 212 -9.06 32.90 -11.56
N LYS A 213 -9.23 34.10 -12.15
CA LYS A 213 -8.15 35.11 -12.24
C LYS A 213 -7.85 35.77 -10.90
N ASP A 214 -8.89 36.05 -10.11
CA ASP A 214 -8.78 36.62 -8.76
C ASP A 214 -9.80 35.92 -7.84
N ALA A 215 -9.31 35.00 -7.01
CA ALA A 215 -10.15 34.21 -6.12
C ALA A 215 -10.84 35.06 -5.02
N GLN A 216 -10.34 36.26 -4.76
CA GLN A 216 -10.96 37.17 -3.79
C GLN A 216 -12.16 37.95 -4.38
N LYS A 217 -12.26 38.02 -5.71
CA LYS A 217 -13.30 38.76 -6.41
C LYS A 217 -14.27 37.88 -7.19
N ASP A 218 -13.86 36.67 -7.54
CA ASP A 218 -14.67 35.77 -8.36
C ASP A 218 -15.96 35.35 -7.63
N PRO A 219 -17.14 35.46 -8.27
CA PRO A 219 -18.42 35.09 -7.67
C PRO A 219 -18.47 33.61 -7.25
N LEU A 220 -17.81 32.71 -7.98
CA LEU A 220 -17.77 31.29 -7.67
C LEU A 220 -17.13 31.00 -6.31
N MET A 221 -16.23 31.86 -5.86
CA MET A 221 -15.47 31.67 -4.63
C MET A 221 -16.11 32.37 -3.41
N LYS A 222 -17.32 32.98 -3.55
CA LYS A 222 -17.97 33.77 -2.52
C LYS A 222 -18.03 33.06 -1.17
N ASP A 223 -18.50 31.82 -1.16
CA ASP A 223 -18.77 31.05 0.06
C ASP A 223 -17.50 30.49 0.74
N VAL A 224 -16.38 30.48 0.03
CA VAL A 224 -15.08 29.93 0.53
C VAL A 224 -14.00 31.03 0.65
N ARG A 225 -14.34 32.27 0.37
CA ARG A 225 -13.41 33.40 0.34
C ARG A 225 -12.66 33.60 1.66
N GLU A 226 -13.36 33.48 2.77
CA GLU A 226 -12.79 33.62 4.11
C GLU A 226 -11.78 32.51 4.42
N ILE A 227 -11.97 31.31 3.85
CA ILE A 227 -11.09 30.17 4.05
C ILE A 227 -9.82 30.33 3.22
N ILE A 228 -9.91 30.85 2.00
CA ILE A 228 -8.77 30.96 1.07
C ILE A 228 -7.95 32.24 1.24
N ALA A 229 -8.53 33.29 1.81
CA ALA A 229 -7.88 34.58 2.01
C ALA A 229 -6.61 34.48 2.89
N PRO A 230 -6.64 33.80 4.06
CA PRO A 230 -5.46 33.63 4.91
C PRO A 230 -4.34 32.83 4.25
N ILE A 231 -4.68 31.93 3.33
CA ILE A 231 -3.72 31.08 2.59
C ILE A 231 -3.04 31.86 1.45
N GLY A 232 -3.50 33.09 1.17
CA GLY A 232 -2.93 34.00 0.17
C GLY A 232 -3.15 33.59 -1.28
N ILE A 233 -4.10 32.69 -1.57
CA ILE A 233 -4.39 32.22 -2.91
C ILE A 233 -5.06 33.34 -3.71
N ARG A 234 -4.51 33.65 -4.90
CA ARG A 234 -5.00 34.69 -5.83
C ARG A 234 -5.63 34.10 -7.08
N SER A 235 -4.95 33.22 -7.76
CA SER A 235 -5.49 32.61 -9.00
C SER A 235 -5.54 31.11 -8.86
N ILE A 236 -6.58 30.52 -9.46
CA ILE A 236 -6.84 29.07 -9.46
C ILE A 236 -7.13 28.63 -10.89
N VAL A 237 -6.54 27.48 -11.26
CA VAL A 237 -6.90 26.77 -12.48
C VAL A 237 -7.23 25.33 -12.12
N VAL A 238 -8.40 24.87 -12.55
CA VAL A 238 -8.82 23.47 -12.40
C VAL A 238 -9.05 22.89 -13.78
N ILE A 239 -8.32 21.82 -14.09
CA ILE A 239 -8.40 21.13 -15.38
C ILE A 239 -8.94 19.74 -15.12
N PRO A 240 -10.09 19.37 -15.69
CA PRO A 240 -10.62 18.01 -15.57
C PRO A 240 -9.72 17.04 -16.33
N VAL A 241 -9.37 15.92 -15.68
CA VAL A 241 -8.67 14.80 -16.31
C VAL A 241 -9.74 13.84 -16.82
N ILE A 242 -9.86 13.73 -18.14
CA ILE A 242 -10.91 12.99 -18.81
C ILE A 242 -10.32 11.72 -19.43
N PHE A 243 -10.95 10.58 -19.15
CA PHE A 243 -10.62 9.30 -19.76
C PHE A 243 -11.92 8.64 -20.27
N ARG A 244 -11.97 8.30 -21.58
CA ARG A 244 -13.16 7.70 -22.21
C ARG A 244 -14.47 8.46 -21.90
N ASP A 245 -14.46 9.79 -22.06
CA ASP A 245 -15.58 10.70 -21.80
C ASP A 245 -16.01 10.85 -20.33
N GLU A 246 -15.34 10.20 -19.39
CA GLU A 246 -15.58 10.37 -17.96
C GLU A 246 -14.48 11.21 -17.29
N VAL A 247 -14.90 12.08 -16.37
CA VAL A 247 -13.95 12.81 -15.52
C VAL A 247 -13.52 11.90 -14.38
N ILE A 248 -12.28 11.43 -14.45
CA ILE A 248 -11.67 10.54 -13.44
C ILE A 248 -10.90 11.30 -12.37
N GLY A 249 -10.62 12.59 -12.60
CA GLY A 249 -9.89 13.42 -11.66
C GLY A 249 -9.77 14.86 -12.12
N THR A 250 -9.00 15.64 -11.39
CA THR A 250 -8.67 17.03 -11.75
C THR A 250 -7.22 17.35 -11.45
N LEU A 251 -6.59 18.15 -12.31
CA LEU A 251 -5.37 18.85 -12.03
C LEU A 251 -5.71 20.23 -11.48
N LEU A 252 -5.28 20.50 -10.25
CA LEU A 252 -5.55 21.75 -9.53
C LEU A 252 -4.26 22.54 -9.36
N LEU A 253 -4.24 23.76 -9.87
CA LEU A 253 -3.13 24.70 -9.72
C LEU A 253 -3.59 25.94 -8.98
N ARG A 254 -2.79 26.40 -8.02
CA ARG A 254 -3.03 27.61 -7.23
C ARG A 254 -1.79 28.45 -7.14
N THR A 255 -1.95 29.77 -7.22
CA THR A 255 -0.83 30.71 -7.09
C THR A 255 -1.20 31.92 -6.25
N SER A 256 -0.21 32.43 -5.51
CA SER A 256 -0.28 33.67 -4.73
C SER A 256 0.28 34.89 -5.48
N ARG A 257 0.60 34.78 -6.76
CA ARG A 257 1.15 35.88 -7.56
C ARG A 257 0.27 37.11 -7.50
N LYS A 258 0.81 38.22 -6.98
CA LYS A 258 0.04 39.49 -6.82
C LYS A 258 -0.18 40.25 -8.12
N ARG A 259 0.72 40.11 -9.10
CA ARG A 259 0.75 40.95 -10.30
C ARG A 259 0.15 40.32 -11.55
N ARG A 260 0.04 39.01 -11.65
CA ARG A 260 -0.55 38.33 -12.82
C ARG A 260 -1.19 37.00 -12.47
N SER A 261 -2.29 36.69 -13.16
CA SER A 261 -2.90 35.35 -13.20
C SER A 261 -2.11 34.41 -14.12
N PHE A 262 -2.58 33.19 -14.27
CA PHE A 262 -2.06 32.24 -15.25
C PHE A 262 -2.22 32.78 -16.67
N THR A 263 -1.20 32.65 -17.49
CA THR A 263 -1.23 33.04 -18.91
C THR A 263 -1.91 31.93 -19.73
N LYS A 264 -2.42 32.27 -20.93
CA LYS A 264 -3.00 31.29 -21.84
C LYS A 264 -2.03 30.15 -22.14
N ARG A 265 -0.74 30.45 -22.39
CA ARG A 265 0.29 29.48 -22.68
C ARG A 265 0.55 28.51 -21.50
N GLU A 266 0.55 28.99 -20.27
CA GLU A 266 0.66 28.16 -19.07
C GLU A 266 -0.54 27.21 -18.94
N ILE A 267 -1.76 27.70 -19.24
CA ILE A 267 -3.00 26.91 -19.20
C ILE A 267 -3.01 25.84 -20.28
N ASP A 268 -2.65 26.19 -21.52
CA ASP A 268 -2.61 25.24 -22.65
C ASP A 268 -1.61 24.11 -22.37
N LEU A 269 -0.45 24.41 -21.77
CA LEU A 269 0.52 23.41 -21.31
C LEU A 269 -0.08 22.49 -20.27
N CYS A 270 -0.75 23.05 -19.26
CA CYS A 270 -1.41 22.26 -18.20
C CYS A 270 -2.48 21.34 -18.76
N ILE A 271 -3.29 21.81 -19.73
CA ILE A 271 -4.32 21.00 -20.39
C ILE A 271 -3.67 19.83 -21.15
N ALA A 272 -2.60 20.09 -21.90
CA ALA A 272 -1.89 19.04 -22.63
C ALA A 272 -1.34 17.96 -21.67
N LEU A 273 -0.77 18.38 -20.54
CA LEU A 273 -0.23 17.47 -19.55
C LEU A 273 -1.30 16.73 -18.73
N ALA A 274 -2.42 17.40 -18.41
CA ALA A 274 -3.57 16.74 -17.79
C ALA A 274 -4.12 15.63 -18.69
N ASN A 275 -4.24 15.89 -19.99
CA ASN A 275 -4.67 14.89 -20.96
C ASN A 275 -3.67 13.74 -21.10
N ALA A 276 -2.38 14.04 -21.16
CA ALA A 276 -1.33 13.02 -21.21
C ALA A 276 -1.30 12.15 -19.93
N SER A 277 -1.60 12.73 -18.75
CA SER A 277 -1.63 12.01 -17.49
C SER A 277 -2.90 11.17 -17.25
N ALA A 278 -3.93 11.30 -18.10
CA ALA A 278 -5.20 10.58 -17.93
C ALA A 278 -5.02 9.05 -17.89
N ASN A 279 -4.20 8.48 -18.78
CA ASN A 279 -3.91 7.05 -18.77
C ASN A 279 -3.17 6.62 -17.48
N ALA A 280 -2.22 7.42 -17.00
CA ALA A 280 -1.48 7.13 -15.78
C ALA A 280 -2.39 7.19 -14.56
N LEU A 281 -3.28 8.20 -14.47
CA LEU A 281 -4.26 8.31 -13.41
C LEU A 281 -5.25 7.13 -13.44
N TYR A 282 -5.78 6.78 -14.60
CA TYR A 282 -6.68 5.64 -14.75
C TYR A 282 -6.02 4.34 -14.30
N ASN A 283 -4.78 4.08 -14.71
CA ASN A 283 -4.02 2.90 -14.31
C ASN A 283 -3.75 2.88 -12.80
N ALA A 284 -3.47 4.04 -12.18
CA ALA A 284 -3.30 4.14 -10.73
C ALA A 284 -4.58 3.73 -9.98
N LEU A 285 -5.72 4.26 -10.42
CA LEU A 285 -7.02 3.93 -9.84
C LEU A 285 -7.40 2.46 -10.03
N LEU A 286 -7.12 1.91 -11.21
CA LEU A 286 -7.38 0.50 -11.51
C LEU A 286 -6.51 -0.42 -10.65
N HIS A 287 -5.23 -0.10 -10.51
CA HIS A 287 -4.30 -0.88 -9.69
C HIS A 287 -4.73 -0.86 -8.21
N GLU A 288 -5.15 0.30 -7.71
CA GLU A 288 -5.65 0.42 -6.34
C GLU A 288 -6.94 -0.40 -6.13
N LYS A 289 -7.89 -0.32 -7.07
CA LYS A 289 -9.11 -1.14 -7.05
C LYS A 289 -8.78 -2.64 -7.03
N LEU A 290 -7.90 -3.09 -7.92
CA LEU A 290 -7.46 -4.48 -7.97
C LEU A 290 -6.79 -4.93 -6.66
N SER A 291 -5.95 -4.10 -6.06
CA SER A 291 -5.29 -4.40 -4.78
C SER A 291 -6.31 -4.54 -3.65
N ARG A 292 -7.30 -3.64 -3.58
CA ARG A 292 -8.38 -3.71 -2.59
C ARG A 292 -9.23 -4.97 -2.77
N GLU A 293 -9.62 -5.29 -4.01
CA GLU A 293 -10.40 -6.50 -4.30
C GLU A 293 -9.58 -7.77 -4.01
N LYS A 294 -8.29 -7.81 -4.35
CA LYS A 294 -7.40 -8.91 -4.00
C LYS A 294 -7.38 -9.15 -2.49
N THR A 295 -7.13 -8.10 -1.70
CA THR A 295 -7.11 -8.19 -0.23
C THR A 295 -8.46 -8.65 0.33
N ARG A 296 -9.57 -8.18 -0.28
CA ARG A 296 -10.91 -8.60 0.09
C ARG A 296 -11.14 -10.10 -0.20
N LEU A 297 -10.75 -10.55 -1.39
CA LEU A 297 -10.86 -11.96 -1.77
C LEU A 297 -9.98 -12.86 -0.90
N GLU A 298 -8.76 -12.45 -0.59
CA GLU A 298 -7.88 -13.16 0.33
C GLU A 298 -8.54 -13.31 1.72
N ARG A 299 -9.14 -12.23 2.25
CA ARG A 299 -9.89 -12.32 3.52
C ARG A 299 -11.05 -13.29 3.42
N PHE A 300 -11.86 -13.24 2.37
CA PHE A 300 -12.97 -14.19 2.19
C PHE A 300 -12.49 -15.64 2.07
N ALA A 301 -11.34 -15.86 1.45
CA ALA A 301 -10.78 -17.20 1.29
C ALA A 301 -10.30 -17.80 2.63
N ILE A 302 -9.87 -16.96 3.60
CA ILE A 302 -9.24 -17.44 4.84
C ILE A 302 -10.08 -17.20 6.11
N THR A 303 -11.16 -16.40 6.06
CA THR A 303 -11.98 -16.10 7.23
C THR A 303 -13.38 -16.69 7.14
N ASP A 304 -13.97 -17.00 8.30
CA ASP A 304 -15.39 -17.31 8.43
C ASP A 304 -16.22 -16.01 8.32
N TYR A 305 -17.23 -16.03 7.46
CA TYR A 305 -18.01 -14.83 7.12
C TYR A 305 -18.81 -14.28 8.30
N LEU A 306 -19.23 -15.14 9.23
CA LEU A 306 -20.04 -14.74 10.36
C LEU A 306 -19.19 -14.14 11.47
N THR A 307 -18.11 -14.81 11.85
CA THR A 307 -17.32 -14.51 13.05
C THR A 307 -16.10 -13.65 12.77
N GLY A 308 -15.61 -13.61 11.51
CA GLY A 308 -14.42 -12.85 11.11
C GLY A 308 -13.10 -13.41 11.63
N ILE A 309 -13.10 -14.58 12.28
CA ILE A 309 -11.89 -15.36 12.59
C ILE A 309 -11.53 -16.24 11.40
N TYR A 310 -10.46 -17.04 11.50
CA TYR A 310 -10.11 -17.95 10.42
C TYR A 310 -11.19 -18.99 10.15
N ASN A 311 -11.33 -19.40 8.89
CA ASN A 311 -12.18 -20.53 8.53
C ASN A 311 -11.41 -21.84 8.67
N ILE A 312 -12.14 -22.95 8.58
CA ILE A 312 -11.59 -24.31 8.73
C ILE A 312 -10.54 -24.63 7.66
N ARG A 313 -10.70 -24.14 6.43
CA ARG A 313 -9.74 -24.37 5.35
C ARG A 313 -8.37 -23.77 5.67
N TYR A 314 -8.34 -22.52 6.16
CA TYR A 314 -7.10 -21.88 6.58
C TYR A 314 -6.47 -22.61 7.78
N PHE A 315 -7.30 -23.09 8.73
CA PHE A 315 -6.81 -23.85 9.86
C PHE A 315 -6.07 -25.12 9.41
N TYR A 316 -6.63 -25.90 8.48
CA TYR A 316 -5.98 -27.11 7.99
C TYR A 316 -4.64 -26.83 7.32
N ASN A 317 -4.56 -25.80 6.50
CA ASN A 317 -3.28 -25.41 5.91
C ASN A 317 -2.24 -25.05 6.97
N ARG A 318 -2.66 -24.30 8.00
CA ARG A 318 -1.75 -23.87 9.07
C ARG A 318 -1.33 -24.99 10.01
N ILE A 319 -2.21 -25.89 10.36
CA ILE A 319 -1.86 -27.01 11.24
C ILE A 319 -0.88 -27.98 10.56
N GLU A 320 -1.01 -28.22 9.28
CA GLU A 320 -0.05 -29.04 8.50
C GLU A 320 1.36 -28.44 8.55
N GLU A 321 1.49 -27.12 8.34
CA GLU A 321 2.76 -26.41 8.43
C GLU A 321 3.34 -26.46 9.86
N GLU A 322 2.53 -26.12 10.88
CA GLU A 322 3.00 -26.07 12.27
C GLU A 322 3.28 -27.47 12.83
N PHE A 323 2.54 -28.49 12.40
CA PHE A 323 2.80 -29.88 12.77
C PHE A 323 4.13 -30.37 12.19
N SER A 324 4.38 -30.09 10.90
CA SER A 324 5.63 -30.42 10.23
C SER A 324 6.83 -29.74 10.90
N ARG A 325 6.66 -28.46 11.29
CA ARG A 325 7.65 -27.70 12.06
C ARG A 325 7.88 -28.31 13.44
N ALA A 326 6.80 -28.66 14.15
CA ALA A 326 6.86 -29.26 15.48
C ALA A 326 7.55 -30.64 15.48
N VAL A 327 7.34 -31.43 14.43
CA VAL A 327 8.07 -32.71 14.23
C VAL A 327 9.55 -32.46 14.00
N ARG A 328 9.89 -31.60 13.04
CA ARG A 328 11.29 -31.35 12.64
C ARG A 328 12.16 -30.81 13.77
N TYR A 329 11.61 -29.88 14.54
CA TYR A 329 12.36 -29.20 15.62
C TYR A 329 12.05 -29.72 17.01
N ARG A 330 11.27 -30.80 17.13
CA ARG A 330 10.84 -31.42 18.40
C ARG A 330 10.13 -30.41 19.34
N LEU A 331 9.37 -29.50 18.78
CA LEU A 331 8.63 -28.48 19.53
C LEU A 331 7.28 -29.03 20.01
N PRO A 332 6.79 -28.58 21.16
CA PRO A 332 5.44 -28.90 21.58
C PRO A 332 4.41 -28.20 20.70
N LEU A 333 3.27 -28.85 20.49
CA LEU A 333 2.14 -28.30 19.74
C LEU A 333 0.87 -28.72 20.43
N SER A 334 -0.02 -27.78 20.75
CA SER A 334 -1.28 -28.08 21.40
C SER A 334 -2.46 -27.66 20.51
N CYS A 335 -3.53 -28.42 20.61
CA CYS A 335 -4.80 -28.14 19.95
C CYS A 335 -5.91 -28.11 21.00
N ILE A 336 -6.76 -27.09 20.95
CA ILE A 336 -7.93 -26.93 21.81
C ILE A 336 -9.17 -26.92 20.94
N MET A 337 -10.14 -27.77 21.24
CA MET A 337 -11.46 -27.77 20.64
C MET A 337 -12.47 -27.19 21.61
N PHE A 338 -13.33 -26.30 21.13
CA PHE A 338 -14.39 -25.65 21.92
C PHE A 338 -15.74 -25.96 21.31
N ASP A 339 -16.75 -26.13 22.17
CA ASP A 339 -18.14 -26.16 21.73
C ASP A 339 -19.00 -25.37 22.74
N ILE A 340 -19.85 -24.52 22.20
CA ILE A 340 -20.76 -23.69 23.02
C ILE A 340 -21.89 -24.56 23.54
N ASP A 341 -21.94 -24.74 24.84
CA ASP A 341 -22.90 -25.64 25.52
C ASP A 341 -24.34 -25.17 25.28
N HIS A 342 -25.19 -26.11 24.86
CA HIS A 342 -26.63 -25.89 24.65
C HIS A 342 -26.96 -24.80 23.63
N PHE A 343 -26.07 -24.52 22.63
CA PHE A 343 -26.28 -23.48 21.64
C PHE A 343 -27.58 -23.63 20.85
N LYS A 344 -28.00 -24.87 20.57
CA LYS A 344 -29.30 -25.12 19.96
C LYS A 344 -30.46 -24.56 20.80
N LYS A 345 -30.44 -24.70 22.11
CA LYS A 345 -31.48 -24.11 23.00
C LYS A 345 -31.49 -22.57 22.94
N VAL A 346 -30.32 -21.96 22.77
CA VAL A 346 -30.23 -20.52 22.53
C VAL A 346 -30.95 -20.12 21.25
N ASN A 347 -30.68 -20.82 20.16
CA ASN A 347 -31.35 -20.58 18.88
C ASN A 347 -32.88 -20.83 18.96
N ASP A 348 -33.28 -21.92 19.59
CA ASP A 348 -34.70 -22.28 19.75
C ASP A 348 -35.47 -21.24 20.61
N ASN A 349 -34.83 -20.68 21.63
CA ASN A 349 -35.46 -19.72 22.53
C ASN A 349 -35.42 -18.27 22.08
N PHE A 350 -34.36 -17.85 21.37
CA PHE A 350 -34.08 -16.46 21.05
C PHE A 350 -33.91 -16.18 19.55
N GLY A 351 -33.96 -17.23 18.74
CA GLY A 351 -33.82 -17.14 17.27
C GLY A 351 -32.36 -17.12 16.84
N HIS A 352 -32.14 -17.49 15.55
CA HIS A 352 -30.81 -17.60 14.93
C HIS A 352 -30.01 -16.29 14.95
N ARG A 353 -30.67 -15.14 14.86
CA ARG A 353 -29.97 -13.82 14.91
C ARG A 353 -29.26 -13.60 16.23
N VAL A 354 -29.85 -14.05 17.36
CA VAL A 354 -29.22 -13.99 18.69
C VAL A 354 -28.05 -14.97 18.74
N GLY A 355 -28.24 -16.18 18.24
CA GLY A 355 -27.15 -17.15 18.12
C GLY A 355 -25.96 -16.61 17.31
N ASP A 356 -26.21 -15.95 16.17
CA ASP A 356 -25.18 -15.32 15.35
C ASP A 356 -24.39 -14.23 16.10
N ILE A 357 -25.07 -13.44 16.95
CA ILE A 357 -24.39 -12.44 17.77
C ILE A 357 -23.50 -13.11 18.80
N ILE A 358 -24.00 -14.15 19.48
CA ILE A 358 -23.23 -14.92 20.46
C ILE A 358 -21.99 -15.55 19.81
N LEU A 359 -22.12 -16.15 18.63
CA LEU A 359 -20.99 -16.70 17.91
C LEU A 359 -19.92 -15.65 17.59
N ARG A 360 -20.35 -14.44 17.18
CA ARG A 360 -19.41 -13.32 16.92
C ARG A 360 -18.70 -12.87 18.19
N GLU A 361 -19.47 -12.63 19.26
CA GLU A 361 -18.91 -12.18 20.54
C GLU A 361 -17.98 -13.23 21.15
N PHE A 362 -18.35 -14.51 21.13
CA PHE A 362 -17.48 -15.60 21.53
C PHE A 362 -16.18 -15.62 20.73
N ALA A 363 -16.28 -15.54 19.42
CA ALA A 363 -15.10 -15.54 18.56
C ALA A 363 -14.17 -14.37 18.85
N GLN A 364 -14.71 -13.15 19.04
CA GLN A 364 -13.90 -11.99 19.39
C GLN A 364 -13.27 -12.12 20.77
N LEU A 365 -14.01 -12.65 21.75
CA LEU A 365 -13.51 -12.87 23.08
C LEU A 365 -12.31 -13.83 23.11
N VAL A 366 -12.43 -14.98 22.45
CA VAL A 366 -11.31 -15.94 22.35
C VAL A 366 -10.13 -15.32 21.60
N LYS A 367 -10.38 -14.59 20.50
CA LYS A 367 -9.34 -13.93 19.74
C LYS A 367 -8.55 -12.88 20.54
N MET A 368 -9.22 -12.13 21.43
CA MET A 368 -8.55 -11.18 22.33
C MET A 368 -7.62 -11.85 23.35
N HIS A 369 -7.93 -13.08 23.73
CA HIS A 369 -7.10 -13.88 24.63
C HIS A 369 -6.00 -14.67 23.92
N SER A 370 -6.09 -14.86 22.59
CA SER A 370 -5.12 -15.62 21.81
C SER A 370 -3.93 -14.76 21.40
N ARG A 371 -2.74 -15.37 21.28
CA ARG A 371 -1.53 -14.70 20.81
C ARG A 371 -1.57 -14.53 19.28
N ARG A 372 -0.75 -13.64 18.76
CA ARG A 372 -0.63 -13.45 17.30
C ARG A 372 -0.12 -14.71 16.56
N SER A 373 0.63 -15.57 17.27
CA SER A 373 1.14 -16.85 16.74
C SER A 373 0.09 -17.95 16.69
N ASP A 374 -1.00 -17.80 17.46
CA ASP A 374 -2.01 -18.82 17.60
C ASP A 374 -2.98 -18.78 16.43
N VAL A 375 -3.50 -19.93 16.03
CA VAL A 375 -4.42 -20.03 14.91
C VAL A 375 -5.80 -20.41 15.43
N PHE A 376 -6.67 -19.42 15.49
CA PHE A 376 -8.04 -19.61 15.97
C PHE A 376 -9.03 -19.60 14.81
N ALA A 377 -9.81 -20.66 14.66
CA ALA A 377 -10.74 -20.84 13.57
C ALA A 377 -12.10 -21.37 14.03
N ARG A 378 -13.13 -21.08 13.22
CA ARG A 378 -14.42 -21.74 13.36
C ARG A 378 -14.36 -23.10 12.67
N TYR A 379 -14.59 -24.17 13.43
CA TYR A 379 -14.54 -25.54 12.94
C TYR A 379 -15.84 -25.92 12.22
N GLY A 380 -17.00 -25.54 12.78
CA GLY A 380 -18.31 -25.74 12.18
C GLY A 380 -19.42 -25.33 13.17
N GLY A 381 -20.58 -24.93 12.71
CA GLY A 381 -21.72 -24.62 13.56
C GLY A 381 -21.37 -23.74 14.78
N GLU A 382 -21.36 -24.36 15.96
CA GLU A 382 -21.03 -23.79 17.27
C GLU A 382 -19.67 -24.25 17.81
N GLU A 383 -18.86 -24.92 16.94
CA GLU A 383 -17.56 -25.49 17.29
C GLU A 383 -16.41 -24.60 16.80
N PHE A 384 -15.39 -24.45 17.63
CA PHE A 384 -14.20 -23.64 17.36
C PHE A 384 -12.94 -24.43 17.71
N ILE A 385 -11.84 -24.10 17.00
CA ILE A 385 -10.57 -24.78 17.18
C ILE A 385 -9.43 -23.74 17.31
N LEU A 386 -8.52 -24.00 18.26
CA LEU A 386 -7.38 -23.14 18.52
C LEU A 386 -6.10 -23.97 18.52
N LEU A 387 -5.19 -23.65 17.62
CA LEU A 387 -3.86 -24.25 17.55
C LEU A 387 -2.87 -23.34 18.28
N LEU A 388 -2.09 -23.92 19.18
CA LEU A 388 -1.09 -23.24 19.99
C LEU A 388 0.31 -23.76 19.66
N PRO A 389 1.04 -23.13 18.74
CA PRO A 389 2.42 -23.47 18.44
C PRO A 389 3.32 -23.31 19.67
N GLN A 390 4.34 -24.19 19.80
CA GLN A 390 5.33 -24.16 20.88
C GLN A 390 4.73 -24.12 22.30
N THR A 391 3.55 -24.73 22.49
CA THR A 391 2.83 -24.70 23.75
C THR A 391 2.65 -26.11 24.29
N GLN A 392 3.08 -26.33 25.54
CA GLN A 392 2.93 -27.59 26.28
C GLN A 392 1.55 -27.69 26.91
N VAL A 393 1.21 -28.88 27.41
CA VAL A 393 -0.07 -29.18 28.11
C VAL A 393 -0.43 -28.15 29.18
N LYS A 394 0.53 -27.79 30.04
CA LYS A 394 0.27 -26.80 31.13
C LYS A 394 -0.13 -25.43 30.54
N GLY A 395 0.53 -24.99 29.51
CA GLY A 395 0.21 -23.72 28.83
C GLY A 395 -1.15 -23.76 28.14
N ALA A 396 -1.49 -24.87 27.48
CA ALA A 396 -2.78 -25.05 26.82
C ALA A 396 -3.95 -25.10 27.82
N VAL A 397 -3.73 -25.74 28.96
CA VAL A 397 -4.73 -25.77 30.08
C VAL A 397 -4.95 -24.36 30.63
N ALA A 398 -3.87 -23.64 30.96
CA ALA A 398 -3.97 -22.26 31.45
C ALA A 398 -4.71 -21.33 30.48
N GLU A 399 -4.44 -21.48 29.16
CA GLU A 399 -5.16 -20.75 28.14
C GLU A 399 -6.64 -21.08 28.07
N ALA A 400 -6.97 -22.38 28.12
CA ALA A 400 -8.35 -22.85 28.11
C ALA A 400 -9.12 -22.39 29.35
N GLU A 401 -8.50 -22.42 30.54
CA GLU A 401 -9.11 -21.90 31.79
C GLU A 401 -9.38 -20.41 31.71
N ARG A 402 -8.42 -19.63 31.20
CA ARG A 402 -8.58 -18.19 31.02
C ARG A 402 -9.74 -17.88 30.06
N ILE A 403 -9.82 -18.57 28.93
CA ILE A 403 -10.92 -18.41 27.98
C ILE A 403 -12.25 -18.82 28.62
N LYS A 404 -12.30 -19.96 29.33
CA LYS A 404 -13.51 -20.45 29.99
C LYS A 404 -14.04 -19.43 30.99
N ILE A 405 -13.16 -18.85 31.83
CA ILE A 405 -13.52 -17.80 32.79
C ILE A 405 -14.04 -16.58 32.06
N ALA A 406 -13.31 -16.10 31.04
CA ALA A 406 -13.72 -14.96 30.28
C ALA A 406 -15.09 -15.12 29.61
N VAL A 407 -15.40 -16.31 29.07
CA VAL A 407 -16.73 -16.61 28.50
C VAL A 407 -17.82 -16.58 29.58
N LYS A 408 -17.54 -17.12 30.76
CA LYS A 408 -18.50 -17.15 31.85
C LYS A 408 -18.80 -15.77 32.44
N GLU A 409 -17.81 -14.89 32.47
CA GLU A 409 -17.94 -13.52 33.01
C GLU A 409 -18.48 -12.54 31.97
N HIS A 410 -18.38 -12.88 30.69
CA HIS A 410 -18.80 -12.00 29.59
C HIS A 410 -20.32 -11.82 29.58
N GLN A 411 -20.75 -10.58 29.43
CA GLN A 411 -22.15 -10.25 29.19
C GLN A 411 -22.42 -10.21 27.68
N PHE A 412 -23.04 -11.28 27.17
CA PHE A 412 -23.43 -11.34 25.79
C PHE A 412 -24.56 -10.34 25.48
N ASN A 413 -24.28 -9.31 24.68
CA ASN A 413 -25.17 -8.16 24.41
C ASN A 413 -26.20 -8.44 23.30
N ALA A 414 -26.52 -9.69 23.05
CA ALA A 414 -27.45 -10.08 21.98
C ALA A 414 -28.89 -9.61 22.20
N ILE A 415 -29.29 -9.48 23.47
CA ILE A 415 -30.62 -9.00 23.90
C ILE A 415 -30.51 -8.25 25.23
N ARG A 416 -31.57 -7.50 25.64
CA ARG A 416 -31.61 -6.79 26.93
C ARG A 416 -31.60 -7.72 28.17
N LYS A 417 -31.52 -9.04 27.99
CA LYS A 417 -31.43 -10.04 29.08
C LYS A 417 -30.04 -10.69 29.01
N LYS A 418 -29.48 -10.95 30.17
CA LYS A 418 -28.24 -11.72 30.33
C LYS A 418 -28.49 -13.16 29.86
N ILE A 419 -27.64 -13.63 28.93
CA ILE A 419 -27.59 -15.02 28.50
C ILE A 419 -26.31 -15.63 29.07
N ASP A 420 -26.46 -16.63 29.94
CA ASP A 420 -25.31 -17.34 30.46
C ASP A 420 -24.85 -18.38 29.46
N ILE A 421 -23.62 -18.22 28.95
CA ILE A 421 -22.97 -19.11 28.00
C ILE A 421 -21.86 -19.87 28.71
N ALA A 422 -21.84 -21.18 28.50
CA ALA A 422 -20.75 -22.05 28.94
C ALA A 422 -20.13 -22.77 27.74
N VAL A 423 -18.95 -23.32 27.95
CA VAL A 423 -18.22 -24.02 26.89
C VAL A 423 -17.63 -25.34 27.39
N SER A 424 -17.77 -26.36 26.59
CA SER A 424 -17.05 -27.63 26.75
C SER A 424 -15.74 -27.56 25.96
N ILE A 425 -14.63 -27.89 26.60
CA ILE A 425 -13.28 -27.72 26.02
C ILE A 425 -12.53 -29.04 26.07
N GLY A 426 -11.95 -29.41 24.93
CA GLY A 426 -11.05 -30.55 24.77
C GLY A 426 -9.65 -30.13 24.39
N ILE A 427 -8.63 -30.71 25.01
CA ILE A 427 -7.23 -30.40 24.79
C ILE A 427 -6.47 -31.66 24.44
N ALA A 428 -5.68 -31.58 23.36
CA ALA A 428 -4.67 -32.57 23.00
C ALA A 428 -3.34 -31.88 22.74
N CYS A 429 -2.24 -32.53 23.13
CA CYS A 429 -0.91 -31.94 23.01
C CYS A 429 0.10 -32.96 22.50
N ARG A 430 1.02 -32.50 21.64
CA ARG A 430 2.21 -33.26 21.21
C ARG A 430 3.42 -32.78 22.02
N PRO A 431 4.38 -33.67 22.41
CA PRO A 431 4.45 -35.08 22.03
C PRO A 431 3.44 -35.97 22.76
N HIS A 432 2.91 -36.97 22.04
CA HIS A 432 1.98 -37.97 22.57
C HIS A 432 2.04 -39.24 21.71
N LYS A 433 1.97 -40.44 22.33
CA LYS A 433 2.15 -41.73 21.66
C LYS A 433 1.14 -41.99 20.49
N LYS A 434 -0.07 -41.46 20.62
CA LYS A 434 -1.14 -41.61 19.64
C LYS A 434 -1.17 -40.56 18.55
N ILE A 435 -0.27 -39.56 18.60
CA ILE A 435 -0.23 -38.44 17.64
C ILE A 435 0.90 -38.69 16.64
N LYS A 436 0.56 -39.22 15.47
CA LYS A 436 1.48 -39.47 14.35
C LYS A 436 1.38 -38.40 13.27
N ASN A 437 0.22 -37.82 13.10
CA ASN A 437 -0.10 -36.76 12.13
C ASN A 437 -0.98 -35.69 12.79
N TYR A 438 -1.29 -34.63 12.05
CA TYR A 438 -2.11 -33.52 12.58
C TYR A 438 -3.58 -33.93 12.77
N ASP A 439 -4.11 -34.89 11.99
CA ASP A 439 -5.48 -35.38 12.18
C ASP A 439 -5.64 -36.11 13.50
N ASP A 440 -4.62 -36.87 13.92
CA ASP A 440 -4.62 -37.51 15.25
C ASP A 440 -4.72 -36.48 16.38
N LEU A 441 -4.02 -35.34 16.22
CA LEU A 441 -4.04 -34.24 17.20
C LEU A 441 -5.44 -33.59 17.28
N ILE A 442 -6.07 -33.34 16.13
CA ILE A 442 -7.44 -32.80 16.06
C ILE A 442 -8.43 -33.80 16.67
N ASN A 443 -8.39 -35.05 16.24
CA ASN A 443 -9.30 -36.09 16.69
C ASN A 443 -9.20 -36.33 18.20
N LEU A 444 -8.01 -36.26 18.77
CA LEU A 444 -7.85 -36.38 20.24
C LEU A 444 -8.39 -35.15 20.95
N ALA A 445 -8.25 -33.95 20.45
CA ALA A 445 -8.85 -32.75 21.02
C ALA A 445 -10.38 -32.80 20.96
N ASP A 446 -10.94 -33.27 19.82
CA ASP A 446 -12.40 -33.47 19.67
C ASP A 446 -12.94 -34.53 20.64
N ASN A 447 -12.27 -35.69 20.74
CA ASN A 447 -12.65 -36.73 21.71
C ASN A 447 -12.63 -36.24 23.17
N ALA A 448 -11.66 -35.38 23.50
CA ALA A 448 -11.60 -34.73 24.82
C ALA A 448 -12.79 -33.78 25.04
N MET A 449 -13.13 -32.95 24.03
CA MET A 449 -14.30 -32.06 24.08
C MET A 449 -15.60 -32.86 24.24
N PHE A 450 -15.76 -33.94 23.48
CA PHE A 450 -16.91 -34.83 23.63
C PHE A 450 -16.99 -35.48 25.03
N ALA A 451 -15.85 -35.84 25.61
CA ALA A 451 -15.79 -36.33 26.98
C ALA A 451 -16.19 -35.23 27.98
N ALA A 452 -15.84 -33.96 27.72
CA ALA A 452 -16.30 -32.84 28.54
C ALA A 452 -17.81 -32.68 28.49
N LYS A 453 -18.43 -32.79 27.32
CA LYS A 453 -19.89 -32.79 27.13
C LYS A 453 -20.58 -33.92 27.91
N LYS A 454 -20.04 -35.15 27.86
CA LYS A 454 -20.58 -36.33 28.57
C LYS A 454 -20.46 -36.21 30.09
N LYS A 455 -19.41 -35.60 30.61
CA LYS A 455 -19.17 -35.44 32.04
C LYS A 455 -19.96 -34.27 32.67
N GLY A 456 -20.89 -33.65 31.95
CA GLY A 456 -21.80 -32.61 32.48
C GLY A 456 -21.46 -31.20 32.03
N ARG A 457 -20.69 -31.03 30.89
CA ARG A 457 -20.40 -29.73 30.27
C ARG A 457 -19.64 -28.73 31.14
N ASP A 458 -19.51 -27.50 30.71
CA ASP A 458 -18.80 -26.37 31.39
C ASP A 458 -17.47 -26.81 32.00
N ARG A 459 -16.64 -27.51 31.23
CA ARG A 459 -15.37 -28.05 31.73
C ARG A 459 -14.32 -28.27 30.65
N ILE A 460 -13.12 -28.42 31.15
CA ILE A 460 -11.96 -28.77 30.35
C ILE A 460 -11.63 -30.25 30.56
N VAL A 461 -11.38 -30.95 29.46
CA VAL A 461 -10.84 -32.32 29.51
C VAL A 461 -9.55 -32.34 28.67
N VAL A 462 -8.52 -32.91 29.24
CA VAL A 462 -7.20 -33.09 28.60
C VAL A 462 -6.99 -34.57 28.33
N ILE A 463 -6.52 -34.92 27.16
CA ILE A 463 -6.04 -36.27 26.91
C ILE A 463 -4.70 -36.43 27.60
N PRO A 464 -4.57 -37.36 28.56
CA PRO A 464 -3.31 -37.60 29.26
C PRO A 464 -2.25 -38.09 28.27
N SER A 465 -1.01 -37.61 28.44
CA SER A 465 0.16 -37.94 27.62
C SER A 465 0.57 -39.42 27.69
#